data_59b865bdad812226ef2144cbe15b760b
#
_entry.id   59b865bdad812226ef2144cbe15b760b
#
_cell.length_a   1.000
_cell.length_b   1.000
_cell.length_c   1.000
_cell.angle_alpha   90.00
_cell.angle_beta   90.00
_cell.angle_gamma   90.00
#
_symmetry.space_group_name_H-M   'P 1'
#
loop_
_entity.id
_entity.type
_entity.pdbx_description
1 polymer ?
#
loop_
_entity_poly.entity_id
_entity_poly.type
_entity_poly.pdbx_seq_one_letter_code
_entity_poly.pdbx_strand_id
1 'polypeptide(L)'
;MADILHRLSIEAPAGRVHELVATRAGIEEWWTGHAVAGQSGVGGKLSMFFGGSDPAAVMEVTEDTPDQITWHVVDGPTDWVDTDVTFTFRPTDSGGTTLLFSHAGWREAGEFMANCSSEWASYLIGLKAGLEGGSFTPFPIGQVSRWG
;
A
#
# COMPACT_ATOMS: atom_id res chain seq x y z
N MET A 1 4.12 -20.94 -1.50
CA MET A 1 4.14 -19.47 -1.41
C MET A 1 3.02 -18.99 -0.51
N ALA A 2 3.20 -17.87 0.12
CA ALA A 2 2.23 -17.33 1.07
C ALA A 2 1.81 -15.90 0.66
N ASP A 3 0.61 -15.50 1.06
CA ASP A 3 0.06 -14.19 0.73
C ASP A 3 -0.49 -13.51 1.98
N ILE A 4 -0.27 -12.19 2.07
CA ILE A 4 -0.94 -11.34 3.05
C ILE A 4 -2.23 -10.86 2.38
N LEU A 5 -3.37 -10.98 3.10
CA LEU A 5 -4.67 -10.54 2.59
C LEU A 5 -5.36 -9.67 3.64
N HIS A 6 -5.92 -8.55 3.18
CA HIS A 6 -6.76 -7.69 4.02
C HIS A 6 -7.99 -7.23 3.24
N ARG A 7 -9.08 -6.98 3.96
CA ARG A 7 -10.32 -6.46 3.41
C ARG A 7 -10.88 -5.38 4.32
N LEU A 8 -11.16 -4.21 3.75
CA LEU A 8 -11.71 -3.08 4.49
C LEU A 8 -12.92 -2.50 3.76
N SER A 9 -13.87 -1.98 4.55
CA SER A 9 -14.95 -1.16 4.03
C SER A 9 -14.59 0.31 4.27
N ILE A 10 -14.60 1.12 3.22
CA ILE A 10 -14.25 2.55 3.29
C ILE A 10 -15.44 3.36 2.81
N GLU A 11 -15.89 4.31 3.63
CA GLU A 11 -16.99 5.21 3.28
C GLU A 11 -16.48 6.40 2.46
N ALA A 12 -15.94 6.08 1.28
CA ALA A 12 -15.49 7.06 0.30
C ALA A 12 -15.62 6.43 -1.10
N PRO A 13 -15.84 7.25 -2.15
CA PRO A 13 -15.96 6.73 -3.52
C PRO A 13 -14.70 6.00 -3.97
N ALA A 14 -14.86 4.96 -4.78
CA ALA A 14 -13.74 4.14 -5.26
C ALA A 14 -12.68 4.98 -6.00
N GLY A 15 -13.08 5.99 -6.77
CA GLY A 15 -12.14 6.87 -7.45
C GLY A 15 -11.26 7.66 -6.50
N ARG A 16 -11.79 8.03 -5.33
CA ARG A 16 -11.03 8.75 -4.31
C ARG A 16 -10.02 7.84 -3.62
N VAL A 17 -10.41 6.59 -3.35
CA VAL A 17 -9.49 5.59 -2.78
C VAL A 17 -8.37 5.28 -3.78
N HIS A 18 -8.74 5.06 -5.04
CA HIS A 18 -7.80 4.82 -6.13
C HIS A 18 -6.76 5.96 -6.22
N GLU A 19 -7.19 7.21 -6.18
CA GLU A 19 -6.30 8.37 -6.27
C GLU A 19 -5.20 8.35 -5.21
N LEU A 20 -5.53 7.95 -3.99
CA LEU A 20 -4.55 7.91 -2.88
C LEU A 20 -3.51 6.80 -3.08
N VAL A 21 -3.81 5.78 -3.84
CA VAL A 21 -2.89 4.68 -4.15
C VAL A 21 -2.15 4.94 -5.46
N ALA A 22 -2.80 5.61 -6.42
CA ALA A 22 -2.26 5.82 -7.75
C ALA A 22 -1.23 6.96 -7.83
N THR A 23 -1.27 7.92 -6.91
CA THR A 23 -0.42 9.12 -6.99
C THR A 23 0.68 9.10 -5.94
N ARG A 24 1.82 9.72 -6.29
CA ARG A 24 2.91 9.88 -5.33
C ARG A 24 2.47 10.66 -4.09
N ALA A 25 1.79 11.79 -4.31
CA ALA A 25 1.28 12.61 -3.21
C ALA A 25 0.32 11.82 -2.30
N GLY A 26 -0.55 11.00 -2.89
CA GLY A 26 -1.45 10.15 -2.13
C GLY A 26 -0.71 9.14 -1.27
N ILE A 27 0.25 8.44 -1.84
CA ILE A 27 1.04 7.42 -1.13
C ILE A 27 1.81 8.06 0.04
N GLU A 28 2.37 9.26 -0.17
CA GLU A 28 3.04 10.00 0.90
C GLU A 28 2.08 10.30 2.06
N GLU A 29 0.84 10.60 1.74
CA GLU A 29 -0.14 11.03 2.71
C GLU A 29 -0.61 9.90 3.64
N TRP A 30 -0.77 8.68 3.11
CA TRP A 30 -1.28 7.59 3.94
C TRP A 30 -0.25 6.54 4.34
N TRP A 31 0.86 6.43 3.63
CA TRP A 31 1.82 5.35 3.88
C TRP A 31 3.20 5.84 4.29
N THR A 32 3.96 6.45 3.37
CA THR A 32 5.37 6.70 3.63
C THR A 32 5.63 7.87 4.59
N GLY A 33 4.77 8.86 4.61
CA GLY A 33 5.00 10.08 5.39
C GLY A 33 6.22 10.88 4.93
N HIS A 34 6.94 10.38 3.96
CA HIS A 34 8.14 10.96 3.38
C HIS A 34 8.04 10.85 1.87
N ALA A 35 9.07 11.26 1.15
CA ALA A 35 9.03 11.34 -0.30
C ALA A 35 8.73 9.99 -0.97
N VAL A 36 7.92 10.05 -2.01
CA VAL A 36 7.79 9.01 -3.02
C VAL A 36 8.33 9.59 -4.31
N ALA A 37 9.42 9.04 -4.83
CA ALA A 37 10.07 9.52 -6.04
C ALA A 37 9.74 8.62 -7.22
N GLY A 38 9.91 9.14 -8.43
CA GLY A 38 9.71 8.38 -9.66
C GLY A 38 8.45 8.79 -10.39
N GLN A 39 7.83 7.84 -11.09
CA GLN A 39 6.67 8.11 -11.93
C GLN A 39 5.53 7.16 -11.62
N SER A 40 4.34 7.72 -11.45
CA SER A 40 3.09 6.95 -11.35
C SER A 40 2.64 6.48 -12.74
N GLY A 41 1.65 5.59 -12.75
CA GLY A 41 1.13 5.00 -13.99
C GLY A 41 1.90 3.77 -14.41
N VAL A 42 1.28 2.96 -15.29
CA VAL A 42 1.85 1.68 -15.73
C VAL A 42 3.21 1.88 -16.36
N GLY A 43 4.18 1.07 -15.94
CA GLY A 43 5.57 1.15 -16.37
C GLY A 43 6.42 2.08 -15.52
N GLY A 44 5.81 2.92 -14.70
CA GLY A 44 6.54 3.79 -13.78
C GLY A 44 7.11 3.02 -12.60
N LYS A 45 8.23 3.51 -12.08
CA LYS A 45 8.85 2.97 -10.87
C LYS A 45 8.72 4.00 -9.76
N LEU A 46 8.25 3.54 -8.61
CA LEU A 46 8.06 4.36 -7.43
C LEU A 46 9.07 3.93 -6.36
N SER A 47 9.89 4.89 -5.93
CA SER A 47 10.83 4.69 -4.83
C SER A 47 10.21 5.20 -3.54
N MET A 48 10.01 4.30 -2.59
CA MET A 48 9.34 4.57 -1.32
C MET A 48 10.36 4.90 -0.24
N PHE A 49 10.33 6.13 0.27
CA PHE A 49 11.24 6.58 1.34
C PHE A 49 10.50 6.65 2.67
N PHE A 50 11.13 6.15 3.71
CA PHE A 50 10.61 6.18 5.07
C PHE A 50 11.59 6.92 6.01
N GLY A 51 12.12 8.04 5.54
CA GLY A 51 13.00 8.90 6.34
C GLY A 51 14.49 8.64 6.15
N GLY A 52 14.88 7.58 5.47
CA GLY A 52 16.28 7.30 5.16
C GLY A 52 16.75 8.01 3.89
N SER A 53 18.06 7.95 3.63
CA SER A 53 18.65 8.50 2.41
C SER A 53 18.44 7.60 1.19
N ASP A 54 18.21 6.31 1.42
CA ASP A 54 17.92 5.32 0.40
C ASP A 54 16.45 4.89 0.46
N PRO A 55 15.85 4.52 -0.69
CA PRO A 55 14.49 4.01 -0.66
C PRO A 55 14.41 2.68 0.10
N ALA A 56 13.36 2.52 0.91
CA ALA A 56 13.10 1.25 1.60
C ALA A 56 12.61 0.17 0.64
N ALA A 57 11.93 0.59 -0.42
CA ALA A 57 11.45 -0.32 -1.46
C ALA A 57 11.27 0.46 -2.77
N VAL A 58 11.42 -0.25 -3.89
CA VAL A 58 11.12 0.27 -5.23
C VAL A 58 10.10 -0.64 -5.88
N MET A 59 9.00 -0.04 -6.33
CA MET A 59 7.87 -0.74 -6.95
C MET A 59 7.73 -0.33 -8.40
N GLU A 60 7.49 -1.31 -9.27
CA GLU A 60 7.07 -1.01 -10.64
C GLU A 60 5.55 -1.13 -10.71
N VAL A 61 4.89 -0.12 -11.26
CA VAL A 61 3.43 -0.18 -11.49
C VAL A 61 3.19 -1.07 -12.69
N THR A 62 2.62 -2.25 -12.47
CA THR A 62 2.33 -3.22 -13.54
C THR A 62 0.88 -3.18 -13.97
N GLU A 63 -0.01 -2.65 -13.13
CA GLU A 63 -1.42 -2.47 -13.47
C GLU A 63 -1.94 -1.21 -12.79
N ASP A 64 -2.72 -0.42 -13.52
CA ASP A 64 -3.41 0.76 -12.99
C ASP A 64 -4.67 0.99 -13.80
N THR A 65 -5.78 0.52 -13.27
CA THR A 65 -7.13 0.71 -13.82
C THR A 65 -8.01 1.30 -12.72
N PRO A 66 -9.20 1.82 -13.01
CA PRO A 66 -10.11 2.27 -11.97
C PRO A 66 -10.43 1.21 -10.91
N ASP A 67 -10.30 -0.08 -11.27
CA ASP A 67 -10.66 -1.19 -10.39
C ASP A 67 -9.47 -1.77 -9.63
N GLN A 68 -8.24 -1.57 -10.12
CA GLN A 68 -7.11 -2.29 -9.54
C GLN A 68 -5.77 -1.61 -9.82
N ILE A 69 -4.91 -1.59 -8.80
CA ILE A 69 -3.50 -1.19 -8.94
C ILE A 69 -2.65 -2.36 -8.45
N THR A 70 -1.63 -2.70 -9.22
CA THR A 70 -0.63 -3.69 -8.80
C THR A 70 0.76 -3.09 -8.91
N TRP A 71 1.54 -3.26 -7.84
CA TRP A 71 2.95 -2.91 -7.77
C TRP A 71 3.78 -4.20 -7.69
N HIS A 72 4.71 -4.36 -8.61
CA HIS A 72 5.71 -5.43 -8.52
C HIS A 72 6.94 -4.89 -7.78
N VAL A 73 7.38 -5.57 -6.73
CA VAL A 73 8.55 -5.13 -5.95
C VAL A 73 9.82 -5.50 -6.70
N VAL A 74 10.58 -4.50 -7.13
CA VAL A 74 11.83 -4.71 -7.87
C VAL A 74 13.06 -4.57 -6.99
N ASP A 75 12.96 -3.86 -5.87
CA ASP A 75 14.03 -3.72 -4.89
C ASP A 75 13.43 -3.46 -3.50
N GLY A 76 14.16 -3.82 -2.45
CA GLY A 76 13.70 -3.65 -1.08
C GLY A 76 14.15 -4.79 -0.18
N PRO A 77 13.39 -5.08 0.90
CA PRO A 77 13.70 -6.24 1.73
C PRO A 77 13.77 -7.52 0.90
N THR A 78 14.70 -8.39 1.22
CA THR A 78 14.93 -9.63 0.43
C THR A 78 13.64 -10.42 0.21
N ASP A 79 12.79 -10.53 1.25
CA ASP A 79 11.56 -11.30 1.15
C ASP A 79 10.48 -10.59 0.32
N TRP A 80 10.65 -9.30 0.03
CA TRP A 80 9.72 -8.52 -0.79
C TRP A 80 10.05 -8.57 -2.27
N VAL A 81 11.31 -8.76 -2.64
CA VAL A 81 11.73 -8.74 -4.05
C VAL A 81 10.97 -9.82 -4.82
N ASP A 82 10.42 -9.44 -5.97
CA ASP A 82 9.62 -10.29 -6.85
C ASP A 82 8.24 -10.69 -6.28
N THR A 83 7.78 -9.97 -5.24
CA THR A 83 6.39 -10.10 -4.79
C THR A 83 5.52 -9.01 -5.41
N ASP A 84 4.20 -9.19 -5.34
CA ASP A 84 3.23 -8.24 -5.89
C ASP A 84 2.32 -7.70 -4.80
N VAL A 85 2.15 -6.38 -4.80
CA VAL A 85 1.21 -5.67 -3.91
C VAL A 85 0.04 -5.22 -4.76
N THR A 86 -1.17 -5.68 -4.45
CA THR A 86 -2.36 -5.39 -5.23
C THR A 86 -3.46 -4.76 -4.39
N PHE A 87 -4.05 -3.70 -4.93
CA PHE A 87 -5.20 -3.00 -4.36
C PHE A 87 -6.36 -3.14 -5.33
N THR A 88 -7.50 -3.67 -4.87
CA THR A 88 -8.72 -3.76 -5.68
C THR A 88 -9.78 -2.84 -5.07
N PHE A 89 -10.32 -1.95 -5.89
CA PHE A 89 -11.29 -0.93 -5.49
C PHE A 89 -12.66 -1.31 -6.02
N ARG A 90 -13.49 -1.92 -5.17
CA ARG A 90 -14.81 -2.38 -5.58
C ARG A 90 -15.90 -1.45 -5.04
N PRO A 91 -16.57 -0.68 -5.91
CA PRO A 91 -17.65 0.20 -5.47
C PRO A 91 -18.78 -0.59 -4.80
N THR A 92 -19.38 0.00 -3.76
CA THR A 92 -20.58 -0.55 -3.11
C THR A 92 -21.82 0.21 -3.57
N ASP A 93 -23.01 -0.38 -3.34
CA ASP A 93 -24.28 0.23 -3.71
C ASP A 93 -24.54 1.54 -2.96
N SER A 94 -23.93 1.71 -1.79
CA SER A 94 -24.09 2.93 -0.96
C SER A 94 -23.11 4.05 -1.33
N GLY A 95 -22.28 3.85 -2.35
CA GLY A 95 -21.30 4.87 -2.77
C GLY A 95 -19.96 4.79 -2.06
N GLY A 96 -19.76 3.77 -1.24
CA GLY A 96 -18.48 3.47 -0.60
C GLY A 96 -17.62 2.53 -1.42
N THR A 97 -16.61 1.97 -0.79
CA THR A 97 -15.66 1.07 -1.42
C THR A 97 -15.36 -0.13 -0.55
N THR A 98 -15.36 -1.31 -1.14
CA THR A 98 -14.68 -2.47 -0.54
C THR A 98 -13.26 -2.48 -1.09
N LEU A 99 -12.28 -2.28 -0.23
CA LEU A 99 -10.87 -2.36 -0.58
C LEU A 99 -10.37 -3.76 -0.27
N LEU A 100 -9.90 -4.45 -1.30
CA LEU A 100 -9.20 -5.72 -1.15
C LEU A 100 -7.72 -5.46 -1.36
N PHE A 101 -6.92 -5.97 -0.45
CA PHE A 101 -5.47 -5.81 -0.47
C PHE A 101 -4.79 -7.17 -0.45
N SER A 102 -3.74 -7.32 -1.24
CA SER A 102 -2.87 -8.49 -1.13
C SER A 102 -1.41 -8.10 -1.28
N HIS A 103 -0.54 -8.77 -0.56
CA HIS A 103 0.88 -8.76 -0.79
C HIS A 103 1.28 -10.22 -1.00
N ALA A 104 1.38 -10.60 -2.26
CA ALA A 104 1.39 -11.99 -2.70
C ALA A 104 2.76 -12.43 -3.19
N GLY A 105 3.01 -13.74 -3.10
CA GLY A 105 4.22 -14.34 -3.65
C GLY A 105 5.38 -14.44 -2.67
N TRP A 106 5.11 -14.34 -1.37
CA TRP A 106 6.14 -14.59 -0.35
C TRP A 106 6.63 -16.03 -0.46
N ARG A 107 7.92 -16.23 -0.36
CA ARG A 107 8.52 -17.58 -0.48
C ARG A 107 8.06 -18.48 0.65
N GLU A 108 7.88 -17.91 1.85
CA GLU A 108 7.44 -18.65 3.03
C GLU A 108 6.64 -17.74 3.95
N ALA A 109 5.73 -18.35 4.71
CA ALA A 109 5.06 -17.70 5.82
C ALA A 109 6.00 -17.71 7.03
N GLY A 110 6.31 -16.55 7.58
CA GLY A 110 7.23 -16.44 8.70
C GLY A 110 6.95 -15.19 9.51
N GLU A 111 7.80 -14.96 10.50
CA GLU A 111 7.65 -13.85 11.42
C GLU A 111 7.74 -12.49 10.72
N PHE A 112 8.63 -12.36 9.73
CA PHE A 112 8.74 -11.12 8.98
C PHE A 112 7.46 -10.84 8.17
N MET A 113 6.86 -11.85 7.57
CA MET A 113 5.57 -11.68 6.89
C MET A 113 4.48 -11.26 7.90
N ALA A 114 4.48 -11.82 9.10
CA ALA A 114 3.53 -11.43 10.15
C ALA A 114 3.74 -9.97 10.56
N ASN A 115 4.99 -9.53 10.71
CA ASN A 115 5.31 -8.13 10.99
C ASN A 115 4.78 -7.20 9.89
N CYS A 116 5.04 -7.54 8.63
CA CYS A 116 4.57 -6.74 7.50
C CYS A 116 3.04 -6.74 7.39
N SER A 117 2.38 -7.86 7.71
CA SER A 117 0.92 -7.93 7.72
C SER A 117 0.32 -6.95 8.73
N SER A 118 0.88 -6.88 9.93
CA SER A 118 0.43 -5.93 10.96
C SER A 118 0.66 -4.49 10.53
N GLU A 119 1.79 -4.20 9.92
CA GLU A 119 2.09 -2.86 9.39
C GLU A 119 1.14 -2.49 8.26
N TRP A 120 0.90 -3.38 7.29
CA TRP A 120 -0.06 -3.12 6.22
C TRP A 120 -1.45 -2.82 6.78
N ALA A 121 -1.93 -3.63 7.73
CA ALA A 121 -3.25 -3.41 8.35
C ALA A 121 -3.34 -2.03 8.97
N SER A 122 -2.32 -1.61 9.70
CA SER A 122 -2.29 -0.29 10.35
C SER A 122 -2.38 0.85 9.35
N TYR A 123 -1.58 0.81 8.28
CA TYR A 123 -1.60 1.88 7.26
C TYR A 123 -2.89 1.87 6.45
N LEU A 124 -3.46 0.71 6.18
CA LEU A 124 -4.77 0.63 5.50
C LEU A 124 -5.89 1.18 6.37
N ILE A 125 -5.86 0.93 7.68
CA ILE A 125 -6.81 1.53 8.63
C ILE A 125 -6.63 3.05 8.67
N GLY A 126 -5.39 3.53 8.61
CA GLY A 126 -5.10 4.96 8.52
C GLY A 126 -5.62 5.59 7.24
N LEU A 127 -5.48 4.90 6.10
CA LEU A 127 -6.07 5.31 4.82
C LEU A 127 -7.58 5.48 4.95
N LYS A 128 -8.25 4.49 5.52
CA LYS A 128 -9.69 4.53 5.78
C LYS A 128 -10.06 5.73 6.65
N ALA A 129 -9.36 5.91 7.77
CA ALA A 129 -9.66 6.99 8.70
C ALA A 129 -9.53 8.37 8.04
N GLY A 130 -8.47 8.59 7.28
CA GLY A 130 -8.26 9.85 6.56
C GLY A 130 -9.31 10.13 5.50
N LEU A 131 -9.71 9.10 4.76
CA LEU A 131 -10.74 9.22 3.73
C LEU A 131 -12.14 9.45 4.31
N GLU A 132 -12.39 9.02 5.54
CA GLU A 132 -13.67 9.16 6.21
C GLU A 132 -13.77 10.43 7.07
N GLY A 133 -12.88 11.39 6.85
CA GLY A 133 -12.92 12.69 7.52
C GLY A 133 -12.06 12.81 8.78
N GLY A 134 -11.33 11.74 9.12
CA GLY A 134 -10.34 11.76 10.20
C GLY A 134 -8.94 12.13 9.69
N SER A 135 -7.93 11.61 10.36
CA SER A 135 -6.53 11.86 10.01
C SER A 135 -5.88 10.62 9.42
N PHE A 136 -5.08 10.81 8.37
CA PHE A 136 -4.16 9.78 7.91
C PHE A 136 -3.07 9.56 8.95
N THR A 137 -2.53 8.35 8.99
CA THR A 137 -1.48 7.99 9.96
C THR A 137 -0.28 7.39 9.23
N PRO A 138 0.39 8.18 8.35
CA PRO A 138 1.56 7.67 7.65
C PRO A 138 2.72 7.40 8.61
N PHE A 139 3.75 6.75 8.09
CA PHE A 139 4.95 6.50 8.88
C PHE A 139 5.55 7.82 9.41
N PRO A 140 5.97 7.93 10.68
CA PRO A 140 6.05 6.84 11.66
C PRO A 140 4.79 6.64 12.53
N ILE A 141 3.75 7.46 12.36
CA ILE A 141 2.55 7.43 13.22
C ILE A 141 1.88 6.06 13.19
N GLY A 142 1.74 5.48 11.99
CA GLY A 142 1.09 4.19 11.80
C GLY A 142 1.93 2.96 12.12
N GLN A 143 3.19 3.16 12.53
CA GLN A 143 4.05 2.03 12.84
C GLN A 143 3.61 1.32 14.12
N VAL A 144 3.25 0.06 14.02
CA VAL A 144 2.74 -0.74 15.15
C VAL A 144 3.64 -1.92 15.50
N SER A 145 4.60 -2.23 14.64
CA SER A 145 5.52 -3.34 14.84
C SER A 145 6.87 -3.00 14.24
N ARG A 146 7.93 -3.28 14.97
CA ARG A 146 9.30 -3.06 14.49
C ARG A 146 9.97 -4.39 14.25
N TRP A 147 10.63 -4.51 13.12
CA TRP A 147 11.45 -5.67 12.82
C TRP A 147 12.83 -5.52 13.48
N GLY A 148 13.23 -6.54 14.21
CA GLY A 148 14.50 -6.53 14.90
C GLY A 148 14.45 -6.99 16.34
#